data_0d0ff293e18e53c3802ccbda1ef9e1d8
#
_entry.id   0d0ff293e18e53c3802ccbda1ef9e1d8
#
_cell.length_a   1.000
_cell.length_b   1.000
_cell.length_c   1.000
_cell.angle_alpha   90.00
_cell.angle_beta   90.00
_cell.angle_gamma   90.00
#
_symmetry.space_group_name_H-M   'P 1'
#
loop_
_entity.id
_entity.type
_entity.pdbx_description
1 polymer ?
#
loop_
_entity_poly.entity_id
_entity_poly.type
_entity_poly.pdbx_seq_one_letter_code
_entity_poly.pdbx_strand_id
1 'polypeptide(L)'
;MDKIAVVILNWNGCDMLRSFLPSVVRFSEADGAVVYVADNGSTDASVAMLRREFPSVHLILLEENHGFADGYNLALKQVEAEYVVLLNSDVEVTEHWLVPLAEYMDAYPETAACQPKIRSWRNKGQFEYAGAAGGFIDRYGYCLLYTSPSPRDA
;
A
#
# COMPACT_ATOMS: atom_id res chain seq x y z
N MET A 1 -0.87 -19.81 5.16
CA MET A 1 -1.50 -18.69 4.44
C MET A 1 -1.60 -17.55 5.44
N ASP A 2 -0.96 -16.45 5.14
CA ASP A 2 -0.96 -15.28 6.00
C ASP A 2 -2.33 -14.60 5.97
N LYS A 3 -2.73 -13.93 7.05
CA LYS A 3 -4.01 -13.21 7.04
C LYS A 3 -3.92 -11.96 6.18
N ILE A 4 -2.83 -11.19 6.33
CA ILE A 4 -2.63 -9.92 5.60
C ILE A 4 -1.24 -9.89 5.00
N ALA A 5 -1.15 -9.58 3.71
CA ALA A 5 0.09 -9.27 3.01
C ALA A 5 0.09 -7.80 2.55
N VAL A 6 1.09 -7.04 2.95
CA VAL A 6 1.33 -5.68 2.44
C VAL A 6 2.34 -5.77 1.30
N VAL A 7 1.93 -5.40 0.10
CA VAL A 7 2.75 -5.50 -1.12
C VAL A 7 3.06 -4.11 -1.65
N ILE A 8 4.34 -3.78 -1.73
CA ILE A 8 4.85 -2.53 -2.30
C ILE A 8 5.51 -2.85 -3.63
N LEU A 9 5.08 -2.17 -4.71
CA LEU A 9 5.77 -2.23 -5.99
C LEU A 9 6.84 -1.15 -6.05
N ASN A 10 8.08 -1.54 -6.30
CA ASN A 10 9.23 -0.63 -6.40
C ASN A 10 9.85 -0.63 -7.78
N TRP A 11 10.17 0.56 -8.29
CA TRP A 11 11.03 0.75 -9.45
C TRP A 11 11.92 1.97 -9.26
N ASN A 12 13.23 1.74 -9.08
CA ASN A 12 14.24 2.79 -8.86
C ASN A 12 13.87 3.74 -7.71
N GLY A 13 13.28 3.20 -6.64
CA GLY A 13 12.76 3.96 -5.51
C GLY A 13 13.58 3.79 -4.22
N CYS A 14 14.90 3.58 -4.29
CA CYS A 14 15.75 3.30 -3.13
C CYS A 14 15.60 4.31 -2.00
N ASP A 15 15.58 5.61 -2.30
CA ASP A 15 15.48 6.66 -1.29
C ASP A 15 14.07 6.75 -0.68
N MET A 16 13.03 6.51 -1.48
CA MET A 16 11.64 6.45 -0.99
C MET A 16 11.47 5.27 -0.05
N LEU A 17 11.90 4.09 -0.46
CA LEU A 17 11.86 2.90 0.40
C LEU A 17 12.64 3.13 1.70
N ARG A 18 13.83 3.70 1.66
CA ARG A 18 14.61 3.99 2.87
C ARG A 18 13.89 4.93 3.82
N SER A 19 13.12 5.88 3.28
CA SER A 19 12.39 6.88 4.06
C SER A 19 11.11 6.34 4.69
N PHE A 20 10.34 5.55 3.97
CA PHE A 20 8.98 5.17 4.36
C PHE A 20 8.84 3.71 4.84
N LEU A 21 9.63 2.79 4.29
CA LEU A 21 9.56 1.37 4.63
C LEU A 21 9.76 1.05 6.13
N PRO A 22 10.58 1.79 6.91
CA PRO A 22 10.70 1.53 8.34
C PRO A 22 9.39 1.60 9.10
N SER A 23 8.51 2.56 8.78
CA SER A 23 7.18 2.65 9.40
C SER A 23 6.28 1.51 8.96
N VAL A 24 6.33 1.16 7.67
CA VAL A 24 5.52 0.06 7.11
C VAL A 24 5.88 -1.27 7.75
N VAL A 25 7.15 -1.62 7.82
CA VAL A 25 7.62 -2.87 8.44
C VAL A 25 7.19 -2.91 9.90
N ARG A 26 7.55 -1.86 10.68
CA ARG A 26 7.28 -1.81 12.11
C ARG A 26 5.81 -2.00 12.45
N PHE A 27 4.92 -1.25 11.80
CA PHE A 27 3.51 -1.23 12.20
C PHE A 27 2.69 -2.34 11.53
N SER A 28 3.08 -2.78 10.32
CA SER A 28 2.41 -3.92 9.68
C SER A 28 2.74 -5.24 10.36
N GLU A 29 4.00 -5.47 10.73
CA GLU A 29 4.40 -6.68 11.47
C GLU A 29 3.77 -6.70 12.88
N ALA A 30 3.63 -5.54 13.54
CA ALA A 30 2.93 -5.43 14.82
C ALA A 30 1.43 -5.77 14.71
N ASP A 31 0.80 -5.51 13.57
CA ASP A 31 -0.58 -5.90 13.24
C ASP A 31 -0.68 -7.36 12.71
N GLY A 32 0.43 -8.10 12.66
CA GLY A 32 0.48 -9.49 12.22
C GLY A 32 0.47 -9.67 10.70
N ALA A 33 0.81 -8.64 9.94
CA ALA A 33 0.92 -8.71 8.49
C ALA A 33 2.34 -9.04 8.03
N VAL A 34 2.47 -9.64 6.85
CA VAL A 34 3.75 -9.89 6.18
C VAL A 34 3.98 -8.81 5.13
N VAL A 35 5.20 -8.25 5.09
CA VAL A 35 5.56 -7.19 4.15
C VAL A 35 6.36 -7.75 2.99
N TYR A 36 5.89 -7.46 1.78
CA TYR A 36 6.53 -7.78 0.51
C TYR A 36 6.95 -6.50 -0.21
N VAL A 37 8.14 -6.53 -0.79
CA VAL A 37 8.55 -5.52 -1.79
C VAL A 37 8.80 -6.26 -3.10
N ALA A 38 7.99 -5.93 -4.11
CA ALA A 38 8.16 -6.40 -5.47
C ALA A 38 9.02 -5.40 -6.24
N ASP A 39 10.24 -5.76 -6.50
CA ASP A 39 11.15 -4.96 -7.31
C ASP A 39 10.88 -5.20 -8.80
N ASN A 40 10.43 -4.16 -9.49
CA ASN A 40 9.98 -4.18 -10.88
C ASN A 40 11.15 -3.89 -11.85
N GLY A 41 12.26 -4.63 -11.70
CA GLY A 41 13.43 -4.48 -12.56
C GLY A 41 14.22 -3.21 -12.29
N SER A 42 14.44 -2.84 -11.02
CA SER A 42 15.23 -1.66 -10.67
C SER A 42 16.70 -1.81 -11.05
N THR A 43 17.29 -0.70 -11.45
CA THR A 43 18.72 -0.59 -11.79
C THR A 43 19.53 0.21 -10.76
N ASP A 44 18.84 0.76 -9.76
CA ASP A 44 19.46 1.49 -8.64
C ASP A 44 19.88 0.56 -7.49
N ALA A 45 20.17 1.13 -6.32
CA ALA A 45 20.58 0.38 -5.14
C ALA A 45 19.43 -0.27 -4.35
N SER A 46 18.18 -0.23 -4.84
CA SER A 46 16.98 -0.71 -4.12
C SER A 46 17.13 -2.13 -3.60
N VAL A 47 17.46 -3.07 -4.47
CA VAL A 47 17.56 -4.51 -4.12
C VAL A 47 18.70 -4.76 -3.10
N ALA A 48 19.86 -4.11 -3.30
CA ALA A 48 21.00 -4.26 -2.39
C ALA A 48 20.68 -3.67 -1.01
N MET A 49 20.00 -2.54 -0.97
CA MET A 49 19.55 -1.86 0.24
C MET A 49 18.54 -2.72 0.99
N LEU A 50 17.50 -3.23 0.32
CA LEU A 50 16.47 -4.08 0.92
C LEU A 50 17.07 -5.32 1.58
N ARG A 51 17.96 -6.04 0.89
CA ARG A 51 18.62 -7.23 1.44
C ARG A 51 19.47 -6.95 2.68
N ARG A 52 20.09 -5.76 2.75
CA ARG A 52 20.96 -5.38 3.85
C ARG A 52 20.20 -4.80 5.03
N GLU A 53 19.27 -3.89 4.77
CA GLU A 53 18.64 -3.04 5.79
C GLU A 53 17.28 -3.59 6.26
N PHE A 54 16.61 -4.41 5.44
CA PHE A 54 15.26 -4.95 5.71
C PHE A 54 15.18 -6.47 5.48
N PRO A 55 15.93 -7.28 6.23
CA PRO A 55 15.98 -8.73 6.00
C PRO A 55 14.67 -9.46 6.33
N SER A 56 13.74 -8.85 7.06
CA SER A 56 12.40 -9.41 7.33
C SER A 56 11.43 -9.23 6.17
N VAL A 57 11.72 -8.34 5.23
CA VAL A 57 10.86 -8.08 4.08
C VAL A 57 11.02 -9.18 3.03
N HIS A 58 9.89 -9.70 2.57
CA HIS A 58 9.88 -10.67 1.47
C HIS A 58 10.12 -9.96 0.14
N LEU A 59 11.23 -10.26 -0.51
CA LEU A 59 11.62 -9.62 -1.76
C LEU A 59 11.21 -10.47 -2.95
N ILE A 60 10.36 -9.91 -3.81
CA ILE A 60 9.98 -10.47 -5.11
C ILE A 60 10.77 -9.72 -6.19
N LEU A 61 11.47 -10.43 -7.06
CA LEU A 61 12.26 -9.83 -8.13
C LEU A 61 11.60 -10.11 -9.47
N LEU A 62 11.21 -9.05 -10.17
CA LEU A 62 10.77 -9.12 -11.56
C LEU A 62 11.97 -8.79 -12.46
N GLU A 63 12.06 -9.46 -13.61
CA GLU A 63 13.23 -9.36 -14.51
C GLU A 63 13.36 -7.99 -15.16
N GLU A 64 12.22 -7.31 -15.42
CA GLU A 64 12.14 -6.01 -16.07
C GLU A 64 10.99 -5.18 -15.53
N ASN A 65 10.91 -3.91 -15.94
CA ASN A 65 9.80 -3.03 -15.56
C ASN A 65 8.56 -3.33 -16.42
N HIS A 66 7.58 -3.97 -15.79
CA HIS A 66 6.27 -4.29 -16.38
C HIS A 66 5.23 -3.16 -16.22
N GLY A 67 5.63 -1.98 -15.76
CA GLY A 67 4.70 -0.91 -15.39
C GLY A 67 3.98 -1.17 -14.08
N PHE A 68 2.94 -0.39 -13.79
CA PHE A 68 2.27 -0.43 -12.49
C PHE A 68 1.33 -1.63 -12.35
N ALA A 69 0.36 -1.77 -13.24
CA ALA A 69 -0.67 -2.80 -13.12
C ALA A 69 -0.12 -4.22 -13.33
N ASP A 70 0.68 -4.43 -14.37
CA ASP A 70 1.24 -5.74 -14.66
C ASP A 70 2.31 -6.14 -13.64
N GLY A 71 3.09 -5.17 -13.13
CA GLY A 71 4.02 -5.40 -12.04
C GLY A 71 3.33 -5.95 -10.80
N TYR A 72 2.24 -5.32 -10.34
CA TYR A 72 1.43 -5.85 -9.25
C TYR A 72 0.83 -7.21 -9.58
N ASN A 73 0.26 -7.40 -10.77
CA ASN A 73 -0.34 -8.67 -11.17
C ASN A 73 0.66 -9.83 -11.15
N LEU A 74 1.91 -9.57 -11.53
CA LEU A 74 2.98 -10.57 -11.49
C LEU A 74 3.44 -10.84 -10.06
N ALA A 75 3.59 -9.80 -9.24
CA ALA A 75 3.96 -9.94 -7.84
C ALA A 75 2.93 -10.74 -7.05
N LEU A 76 1.65 -10.44 -7.23
CA LEU A 76 0.55 -11.10 -6.52
C LEU A 76 0.42 -12.59 -6.80
N LYS A 77 0.93 -13.09 -7.92
CA LYS A 77 1.00 -14.54 -8.19
C LYS A 77 1.94 -15.29 -7.23
N GLN A 78 2.81 -14.57 -6.53
CA GLN A 78 3.79 -15.11 -5.59
C GLN A 78 3.41 -14.83 -4.12
N VAL A 79 2.23 -14.26 -3.87
CA VAL A 79 1.74 -13.91 -2.54
C VAL A 79 0.51 -14.76 -2.21
N GLU A 80 0.54 -15.41 -1.04
CA GLU A 80 -0.58 -16.18 -0.52
C GLU A 80 -1.07 -15.56 0.79
N ALA A 81 -2.15 -14.77 0.72
CA ALA A 81 -2.79 -14.18 1.88
C ALA A 81 -4.29 -14.07 1.68
N GLU A 82 -5.03 -13.99 2.80
CA GLU A 82 -6.48 -13.75 2.77
C GLU A 82 -6.80 -12.33 2.28
N TYR A 83 -6.08 -11.34 2.81
CA TYR A 83 -6.17 -9.94 2.39
C TYR A 83 -4.84 -9.45 1.83
N VAL A 84 -4.90 -8.72 0.74
CA VAL A 84 -3.74 -8.09 0.13
C VAL A 84 -3.90 -6.58 0.14
N VAL A 85 -2.89 -5.89 0.66
CA VAL A 85 -2.82 -4.44 0.66
C VAL A 85 -1.82 -3.99 -0.40
N LEU A 86 -2.28 -3.24 -1.41
CA LEU A 86 -1.41 -2.61 -2.39
C LEU A 86 -1.00 -1.24 -1.85
N LEU A 87 0.28 -1.06 -1.54
CA LEU A 87 0.80 0.14 -0.91
C LEU A 87 1.87 0.80 -1.78
N ASN A 88 1.79 2.10 -1.99
CA ASN A 88 2.85 2.84 -2.66
C ASN A 88 4.10 2.97 -1.77
N SER A 89 5.26 3.12 -2.39
CA SER A 89 6.56 3.23 -1.70
C SER A 89 6.78 4.54 -0.94
N ASP A 90 5.90 5.53 -1.12
CA ASP A 90 5.97 6.88 -0.55
C ASP A 90 4.89 7.15 0.53
N VAL A 91 4.41 6.11 1.17
CA VAL A 91 3.36 6.20 2.20
C VAL A 91 3.93 5.93 3.59
N GLU A 92 3.73 6.86 4.51
CA GLU A 92 3.94 6.67 5.95
C GLU A 92 2.68 6.05 6.57
N VAL A 93 2.84 4.95 7.29
CA VAL A 93 1.73 4.32 8.03
C VAL A 93 1.88 4.53 9.54
N THR A 94 0.78 4.36 10.28
CA THR A 94 0.70 4.56 11.74
C THR A 94 0.38 3.26 12.47
N GLU A 95 0.46 3.28 13.78
CA GLU A 95 0.06 2.14 14.63
C GLU A 95 -1.37 1.69 14.32
N HIS A 96 -1.57 0.36 14.28
CA HIS A 96 -2.87 -0.29 14.08
C HIS A 96 -3.62 0.11 12.79
N TRP A 97 -2.89 0.49 11.74
CA TRP A 97 -3.50 0.94 10.50
C TRP A 97 -4.23 -0.16 9.72
N LEU A 98 -3.83 -1.42 9.91
CA LEU A 98 -4.46 -2.58 9.25
C LEU A 98 -5.63 -3.14 10.04
N VAL A 99 -5.62 -3.02 11.35
CA VAL A 99 -6.60 -3.64 12.25
C VAL A 99 -8.03 -3.23 11.87
N PRO A 100 -8.41 -1.94 11.79
CA PRO A 100 -9.79 -1.56 11.46
C PRO A 100 -10.21 -1.93 10.04
N LEU A 101 -9.25 -2.04 9.11
CA LEU A 101 -9.54 -2.47 7.73
C LEU A 101 -9.85 -3.95 7.68
N ALA A 102 -9.05 -4.78 8.36
CA ALA A 102 -9.26 -6.21 8.43
C ALA A 102 -10.56 -6.56 9.17
N GLU A 103 -10.83 -5.91 10.31
CA GLU A 103 -12.08 -6.08 11.06
C GLU A 103 -13.30 -5.71 10.22
N TYR A 104 -13.20 -4.65 9.42
CA TYR A 104 -14.28 -4.26 8.51
C TYR A 104 -14.52 -5.30 7.41
N MET A 105 -13.46 -5.79 6.77
CA MET A 105 -13.55 -6.82 5.73
C MET A 105 -14.10 -8.14 6.29
N ASP A 106 -13.68 -8.54 7.51
CA ASP A 106 -14.19 -9.72 8.21
C ASP A 106 -15.70 -9.59 8.52
N ALA A 107 -16.15 -8.40 8.93
CA ALA A 107 -17.55 -8.14 9.29
C ALA A 107 -18.48 -8.01 8.08
N TYR A 108 -17.94 -7.64 6.92
CA TYR A 108 -18.68 -7.41 5.68
C TYR A 108 -18.06 -8.17 4.51
N PRO A 109 -18.30 -9.50 4.42
CA PRO A 109 -17.66 -10.36 3.40
C PRO A 109 -18.00 -10.01 1.95
N GLU A 110 -19.04 -9.22 1.72
CA GLU A 110 -19.42 -8.69 0.40
C GLU A 110 -18.52 -7.52 -0.05
N THR A 111 -17.69 -6.98 0.84
CA THR A 111 -16.79 -5.87 0.53
C THR A 111 -15.62 -6.37 -0.31
N ALA A 112 -15.53 -5.92 -1.56
CA ALA A 112 -14.45 -6.34 -2.46
C ALA A 112 -13.12 -5.62 -2.17
N ALA A 113 -13.17 -4.37 -1.72
CA ALA A 113 -12.01 -3.57 -1.36
C ALA A 113 -12.37 -2.42 -0.44
N CYS A 114 -11.43 -1.99 0.39
CA CYS A 114 -11.56 -0.79 1.21
C CYS A 114 -10.23 -0.03 1.23
N GLN A 115 -10.27 1.24 1.57
CA GLN A 115 -9.07 2.06 1.73
C GLN A 115 -9.19 2.98 2.95
N PRO A 116 -8.07 3.26 3.65
CA PRO A 116 -8.06 4.22 4.73
C PRO A 116 -8.12 5.65 4.19
N LYS A 117 -8.38 6.62 5.09
CA LYS A 117 -8.20 8.04 4.77
C LYS A 117 -6.73 8.36 4.58
N ILE A 118 -6.37 8.85 3.39
CA ILE A 118 -5.00 9.25 3.07
C ILE A 118 -4.86 10.74 3.33
N ARG A 119 -3.93 11.11 4.22
CA ARG A 119 -3.61 12.48 4.57
C ARG A 119 -2.33 12.94 3.87
N SER A 120 -2.24 14.22 3.58
CA SER A 120 -1.01 14.79 3.05
C SER A 120 0.14 14.65 4.05
N TRP A 121 1.25 14.08 3.60
CA TRP A 121 2.45 13.95 4.41
C TRP A 121 3.04 15.30 4.82
N ARG A 122 2.94 16.30 3.94
CA ARG A 122 3.41 17.67 4.19
C ARG A 122 2.49 18.46 5.11
N ASN A 123 1.18 18.20 5.04
CA ASN A 123 0.17 18.87 5.88
C ASN A 123 -0.83 17.85 6.43
N LYS A 124 -0.50 17.24 7.56
CA LYS A 124 -1.27 16.15 8.19
C LYS A 124 -2.72 16.53 8.57
N GLY A 125 -3.07 17.82 8.52
CA GLY A 125 -4.44 18.29 8.72
C GLY A 125 -5.32 18.23 7.46
N GLN A 126 -4.76 17.91 6.29
CA GLN A 126 -5.47 17.88 5.01
C GLN A 126 -5.41 16.48 4.38
N PHE A 127 -6.40 16.17 3.53
CA PHE A 127 -6.34 14.98 2.69
C PHE A 127 -5.32 15.18 1.56
N GLU A 128 -4.71 14.08 1.10
CA GLU A 128 -3.71 14.13 0.03
C GLU A 128 -4.34 14.55 -1.31
N TYR A 129 -5.50 14.04 -1.64
CA TYR A 129 -6.12 14.28 -2.94
C TYR A 129 -7.46 15.02 -2.80
N ALA A 130 -7.56 16.20 -3.43
CA ALA A 130 -8.78 16.97 -3.67
C ALA A 130 -9.75 17.11 -2.48
N GLY A 131 -9.29 16.94 -1.25
CA GLY A 131 -10.14 16.92 -0.05
C GLY A 131 -11.09 15.72 0.04
N ALA A 132 -10.89 14.69 -0.80
CA ALA A 132 -11.74 13.51 -0.85
C ALA A 132 -11.22 12.39 0.05
N ALA A 133 -12.16 11.67 0.69
CA ALA A 133 -11.88 10.51 1.52
C ALA A 133 -12.28 9.19 0.84
N GLY A 134 -12.49 9.21 -0.46
CA GLY A 134 -12.93 8.08 -1.28
C GLY A 134 -13.89 8.52 -2.39
N GLY A 135 -14.40 7.55 -3.12
CA GLY A 135 -15.34 7.78 -4.21
C GLY A 135 -16.22 6.56 -4.47
N PHE A 136 -17.19 6.72 -5.33
CA PHE A 136 -18.03 5.63 -5.84
C PHE A 136 -17.68 5.40 -7.31
N ILE A 137 -17.82 4.17 -7.74
CA ILE A 137 -17.72 3.81 -9.14
C ILE A 137 -19.10 3.40 -9.64
N ASP A 138 -19.52 3.93 -10.79
CA ASP A 138 -20.78 3.53 -11.38
C ASP A 138 -20.62 2.23 -12.20
N ARG A 139 -21.73 1.72 -12.70
CA ARG A 139 -21.76 0.48 -13.52
C ARG A 139 -20.95 0.57 -14.83
N TYR A 140 -20.56 1.76 -15.25
CA TYR A 140 -19.79 2.01 -16.46
C TYR A 140 -18.30 2.27 -16.16
N GLY A 141 -17.88 2.24 -14.88
CA GLY A 141 -16.50 2.47 -14.47
C GLY A 141 -16.16 3.96 -14.25
N TYR A 142 -17.12 4.86 -14.26
CA TYR A 142 -16.87 6.27 -13.94
C TYR A 142 -16.77 6.45 -12.44
N CYS A 143 -15.67 7.07 -12.00
CA CYS A 143 -15.47 7.43 -10.60
C CYS A 143 -16.28 8.68 -10.26
N LEU A 144 -17.19 8.55 -9.30
CA LEU A 144 -17.94 9.65 -8.71
C LEU A 144 -17.23 10.00 -7.39
N LEU A 145 -16.49 11.11 -7.39
CA LEU A 145 -15.93 11.67 -6.16
C LEU A 145 -17.07 12.15 -5.27
N TYR A 146 -17.25 11.48 -4.14
CA TYR A 146 -18.14 11.98 -3.10
C TYR A 146 -17.35 13.00 -2.28
N THR A 147 -17.72 14.26 -2.40
CA THR A 147 -17.23 15.31 -1.51
C THR A 147 -17.88 15.11 -0.14
N SER A 148 -17.19 14.44 0.78
CA SER A 148 -17.43 14.75 2.19
C SER A 148 -17.03 16.22 2.39
N PRO A 149 -17.68 16.96 3.32
CA PRO A 149 -17.30 18.35 3.54
C PRO A 149 -15.81 18.44 3.77
N SER A 150 -15.14 19.11 2.83
CA SER A 150 -13.71 19.39 2.93
C SER A 150 -13.49 20.23 4.19
N PRO A 151 -12.39 20.04 4.92
CA PRO A 151 -11.99 21.01 5.94
C PRO A 151 -11.84 22.45 5.41
N ARG A 152 -11.90 22.65 4.09
CA ARG A 152 -11.95 23.97 3.45
C ARG A 152 -13.36 24.56 3.36
N ASP A 153 -14.38 23.72 3.58
CA ASP A 153 -15.80 24.12 3.50
C ASP A 153 -16.44 24.26 4.90
N ALA A 154 -15.62 24.15 5.94
CA ALA A 154 -16.00 24.35 7.34
C ALA A 154 -15.45 25.66 7.90
#